data_fc92e7c5d6a7b2229c5a0d112358a5c8
#
_entry.id   fc92e7c5d6a7b2229c5a0d112358a5c8
#
_cell.length_a   1.000
_cell.length_b   1.000
_cell.length_c   1.000
_cell.angle_alpha   90.00
_cell.angle_beta   90.00
_cell.angle_gamma   90.00
#
_symmetry.space_group_name_H-M   'P 1'
#
loop_
_entity.id
_entity.type
_entity.pdbx_description
1 polymer ?
#
loop_
_entity_poly.entity_id
_entity_poly.type
_entity_poly.pdbx_seq_one_letter_code
_entity_poly.pdbx_strand_id
1 'polypeptide(L)'
;MIKPIFLNLILTSCVFGQRIEQPNPTIYPKNLFQNPLEINNYLAANFGELRTNHFHSGLDIKTQQREGLKVKSIGDGYISRINVSPTGYGNAIYIDHPNGYTSVYGHLREFSPEIQEYVRKQQYKKESFKIELHPNQKDFPVKAGDIIALSGNSGGSGGPHLHFEIRDTKSEEPINPFYFGFDIPDTRKPSMLGIYAYPIDGNVNEKTTRVTIANGSTINAAGTIGFGVKAYDKLNGAENNNGIYQLNVYVDEQPIYTFTANRFSFDEVRAVNSVCDYADIQKNNSWVYQAFVKDGNPLRNFSNLNNNGILNIENGKTYKIKIEVADYAGNINSQQFTVNGKEYIDVAKVPATNPMYWNKENHFKAENIDLFFPKNTFYEDFDLSYEFRNNKHWVGDYNIPIHSAYTIKLTPNPDMTSEQLAKAVIVREYQKRGIWRKSYETTELKNGKLISDVKDFGVFSVIIDNTKPTITPLNIKTNSQFSKANAIIRFTINDEQSGIKDYKAYIDGKWVLAEYDQKIKRLTINLNKEQISVGDHQLELNVTDEKNNTATYSAPFKKIS
;
A
#
# COMPACT_ATOMS: atom_id res chain seq x y z
N MET A 1 -17.01 70.55 10.95
CA MET A 1 -17.57 69.31 10.33
C MET A 1 -16.42 68.35 10.12
N ILE A 2 -16.27 67.40 11.08
CA ILE A 2 -15.21 66.40 11.06
C ILE A 2 -15.83 65.11 10.51
N LYS A 3 -15.33 64.63 9.38
CA LYS A 3 -15.75 63.36 8.79
C LYS A 3 -15.03 62.22 9.49
N PRO A 4 -15.73 61.12 9.90
CA PRO A 4 -15.06 59.96 10.43
C PRO A 4 -14.45 59.11 9.30
N ILE A 5 -13.17 58.72 9.50
CA ILE A 5 -12.47 57.75 8.68
C ILE A 5 -12.91 56.36 9.18
N PHE A 6 -13.61 55.62 8.33
CA PHE A 6 -13.88 54.19 8.57
C PHE A 6 -12.64 53.35 8.18
N LEU A 7 -12.01 52.79 9.22
CA LEU A 7 -10.95 51.80 9.03
C LEU A 7 -11.60 50.45 8.78
N ASN A 8 -11.60 50.00 7.52
CA ASN A 8 -12.03 48.63 7.15
C ASN A 8 -10.96 47.64 7.60
N LEU A 9 -11.22 46.95 8.72
CA LEU A 9 -10.47 45.79 9.13
C LEU A 9 -10.89 44.63 8.22
N ILE A 10 -10.06 44.28 7.24
CA ILE A 10 -10.22 43.06 6.46
C ILE A 10 -9.76 41.91 7.38
N LEU A 11 -10.73 41.21 7.98
CA LEU A 11 -10.52 39.91 8.61
C LEU A 11 -10.32 38.89 7.46
N THR A 12 -9.08 38.60 7.15
CA THR A 12 -8.73 37.40 6.40
C THR A 12 -9.00 36.18 7.28
N SER A 13 -10.19 35.60 7.14
CA SER A 13 -10.49 34.29 7.69
C SER A 13 -9.62 33.26 6.94
N CYS A 14 -8.53 32.82 7.57
CA CYS A 14 -7.87 31.58 7.21
C CYS A 14 -8.89 30.45 7.42
N VAL A 15 -9.50 29.98 6.34
CA VAL A 15 -10.24 28.72 6.35
C VAL A 15 -9.20 27.60 6.44
N PHE A 16 -8.75 27.32 7.63
CA PHE A 16 -8.15 26.02 7.94
C PHE A 16 -9.27 24.99 7.70
N GLY A 17 -9.08 24.11 6.72
CA GLY A 17 -9.97 22.96 6.56
C GLY A 17 -10.06 22.28 7.93
N GLN A 18 -11.27 22.25 8.51
CA GLN A 18 -11.50 21.55 9.77
C GLN A 18 -11.12 20.10 9.55
N ARG A 19 -10.03 19.63 10.16
CA ARG A 19 -9.74 18.21 10.26
C ARG A 19 -10.92 17.56 10.99
N ILE A 20 -11.57 16.62 10.35
CA ILE A 20 -12.69 15.87 10.95
C ILE A 20 -12.10 15.13 12.15
N GLU A 21 -12.60 15.41 13.33
CA GLU A 21 -12.21 14.70 14.56
C GLU A 21 -12.44 13.20 14.38
N GLN A 22 -11.41 12.39 14.68
CA GLN A 22 -11.54 10.94 14.59
C GLN A 22 -12.51 10.44 15.67
N PRO A 23 -13.40 9.48 15.36
CA PRO A 23 -14.34 8.95 16.34
C PRO A 23 -13.64 8.39 17.57
N ASN A 24 -14.18 8.66 18.76
CA ASN A 24 -13.69 8.10 20.01
C ASN A 24 -13.79 6.56 19.97
N PRO A 25 -12.72 5.80 20.32
CA PRO A 25 -12.74 4.33 20.35
C PRO A 25 -13.89 3.72 21.18
N THR A 26 -14.44 4.45 22.13
CA THR A 26 -15.56 3.98 22.98
C THR A 26 -16.89 3.86 22.25
N ILE A 27 -17.04 4.42 21.05
CA ILE A 27 -18.27 4.33 20.27
C ILE A 27 -18.42 3.00 19.52
N TYR A 28 -17.35 2.21 19.37
CA TYR A 28 -17.41 0.94 18.68
C TYR A 28 -17.94 -0.16 19.60
N PRO A 29 -18.91 -0.99 19.14
CA PRO A 29 -19.53 -2.01 19.97
C PRO A 29 -18.59 -3.17 20.22
N LYS A 30 -18.19 -3.36 21.47
CA LYS A 30 -17.43 -4.55 21.90
C LYS A 30 -18.33 -5.77 21.97
N ASN A 31 -17.79 -6.96 21.71
CA ASN A 31 -18.50 -8.25 21.79
C ASN A 31 -19.68 -8.41 20.80
N LEU A 32 -19.70 -7.60 19.75
CA LEU A 32 -20.69 -7.70 18.68
C LEU A 32 -20.38 -8.85 17.73
N PHE A 33 -19.11 -9.15 17.54
CA PHE A 33 -18.62 -10.09 16.56
C PHE A 33 -17.89 -11.27 17.20
N GLN A 34 -17.94 -12.43 16.53
CA GLN A 34 -17.20 -13.63 16.90
C GLN A 34 -15.82 -13.65 16.22
N ASN A 35 -14.93 -14.49 16.73
CA ASN A 35 -13.66 -14.73 16.05
C ASN A 35 -13.87 -15.42 14.69
N PRO A 36 -13.13 -15.00 13.64
CA PRO A 36 -13.23 -15.61 12.32
C PRO A 36 -12.63 -17.02 12.23
N LEU A 37 -11.78 -17.39 13.19
CA LEU A 37 -11.11 -18.70 13.28
C LEU A 37 -11.32 -19.34 14.67
N GLU A 38 -11.36 -20.67 14.73
CA GLU A 38 -11.47 -21.44 15.99
C GLU A 38 -10.06 -21.77 16.56
N ILE A 39 -9.17 -20.79 16.60
CA ILE A 39 -7.83 -20.92 17.16
C ILE A 39 -7.49 -19.64 17.93
N ASN A 40 -6.41 -19.66 18.71
CA ASN A 40 -5.89 -18.46 19.35
C ASN A 40 -5.47 -17.43 18.31
N ASN A 41 -5.88 -16.19 18.48
CA ASN A 41 -5.60 -15.08 17.55
C ASN A 41 -4.16 -14.55 17.74
N TYR A 42 -3.16 -15.31 17.34
CA TYR A 42 -1.79 -14.79 17.21
C TYR A 42 -1.63 -14.05 15.90
N LEU A 43 -1.06 -12.86 15.94
CA LEU A 43 -0.93 -12.01 14.76
C LEU A 43 0.43 -12.16 14.07
N ALA A 44 0.41 -12.12 12.75
CA ALA A 44 1.58 -11.89 11.92
C ALA A 44 1.79 -10.39 11.66
N ALA A 45 0.68 -9.62 11.62
CA ALA A 45 0.67 -8.16 11.50
C ALA A 45 -0.61 -7.58 12.11
N ASN A 46 -0.52 -6.36 12.65
CA ASN A 46 -1.66 -5.62 13.21
C ASN A 46 -2.12 -4.48 12.29
N PHE A 47 -3.24 -3.85 12.67
CA PHE A 47 -3.78 -2.67 12.00
C PHE A 47 -2.83 -1.46 12.14
N GLY A 48 -2.62 -0.72 11.05
CA GLY A 48 -1.76 0.46 11.03
C GLY A 48 -0.26 0.16 10.93
N GLU A 49 0.14 -1.12 10.81
CA GLU A 49 1.54 -1.47 10.53
C GLU A 49 2.03 -0.77 9.26
N LEU A 50 3.24 -0.20 9.34
CA LEU A 50 3.86 0.53 8.23
C LEU A 50 4.30 -0.44 7.12
N ARG A 51 3.77 -0.26 5.92
CA ARG A 51 4.13 -1.02 4.72
C ARG A 51 4.52 -0.08 3.58
N THR A 52 5.20 -0.59 2.56
CA THR A 52 5.56 0.22 1.39
C THR A 52 4.31 0.81 0.75
N ASN A 53 4.20 2.14 0.76
CA ASN A 53 3.12 2.93 0.17
C ASN A 53 1.73 2.77 0.82
N HIS A 54 1.57 2.08 1.95
CA HIS A 54 0.28 1.97 2.64
C HIS A 54 0.44 1.55 4.10
N PHE A 55 -0.59 1.81 4.90
CA PHE A 55 -0.78 1.19 6.20
C PHE A 55 -1.49 -0.15 6.04
N HIS A 56 -1.19 -1.11 6.90
CA HIS A 56 -1.94 -2.35 6.95
C HIS A 56 -3.38 -2.11 7.41
N SER A 57 -4.35 -2.56 6.62
CA SER A 57 -5.77 -2.25 6.80
C SER A 57 -6.54 -3.20 7.72
N GLY A 58 -5.87 -4.21 8.29
CA GLY A 58 -6.54 -5.24 9.09
C GLY A 58 -5.62 -5.94 10.08
N LEU A 59 -5.99 -7.16 10.40
CA LEU A 59 -5.19 -8.10 11.19
C LEU A 59 -4.79 -9.28 10.32
N ASP A 60 -3.52 -9.65 10.33
CA ASP A 60 -3.05 -10.89 9.71
C ASP A 60 -3.00 -11.98 10.79
N ILE A 61 -4.05 -12.80 10.88
CA ILE A 61 -4.20 -13.85 11.90
C ILE A 61 -3.44 -15.10 11.43
N LYS A 62 -2.46 -15.55 12.22
CA LYS A 62 -1.66 -16.76 11.94
C LYS A 62 -2.52 -18.00 11.90
N THR A 63 -2.35 -18.83 10.88
CA THR A 63 -3.07 -20.09 10.68
C THR A 63 -2.20 -21.32 10.97
N GLN A 64 -1.30 -21.21 11.96
CA GLN A 64 -0.38 -22.31 12.35
C GLN A 64 0.50 -22.79 11.18
N GLN A 65 0.92 -21.87 10.30
CA GLN A 65 1.73 -22.12 9.10
C GLN A 65 1.08 -23.09 8.09
N ARG A 66 -0.24 -23.25 8.12
CA ARG A 66 -0.99 -24.15 7.22
C ARG A 66 -2.20 -23.44 6.60
N GLU A 67 -2.61 -23.92 5.46
CA GLU A 67 -3.84 -23.57 4.82
C GLU A 67 -4.99 -24.53 5.22
N GLY A 68 -6.23 -24.13 4.97
CA GLY A 68 -7.40 -25.00 5.09
C GLY A 68 -8.09 -24.97 6.45
N LEU A 69 -7.80 -23.99 7.32
CA LEU A 69 -8.61 -23.75 8.50
C LEU A 69 -9.96 -23.17 8.08
N LYS A 70 -11.04 -23.59 8.74
CA LYS A 70 -12.39 -23.08 8.51
C LYS A 70 -12.46 -21.60 8.89
N VAL A 71 -12.80 -20.75 7.92
CA VAL A 71 -13.05 -19.31 8.10
C VAL A 71 -14.55 -19.12 8.26
N LYS A 72 -14.94 -18.43 9.32
CA LYS A 72 -16.34 -18.21 9.71
C LYS A 72 -16.75 -16.75 9.54
N SER A 73 -18.02 -16.53 9.21
CA SER A 73 -18.63 -15.21 9.34
C SER A 73 -18.62 -14.76 10.81
N ILE A 74 -18.12 -13.55 11.06
CA ILE A 74 -18.05 -12.98 12.42
C ILE A 74 -19.42 -12.55 12.96
N GLY A 75 -20.41 -12.36 12.08
CA GLY A 75 -21.75 -11.88 12.41
C GLY A 75 -22.77 -12.26 11.36
N ASP A 76 -24.04 -12.02 11.67
CA ASP A 76 -25.14 -12.13 10.70
C ASP A 76 -24.97 -11.08 9.60
N GLY A 77 -25.33 -11.41 8.36
CA GLY A 77 -25.23 -10.50 7.22
C GLY A 77 -25.45 -11.18 5.89
N TYR A 78 -24.86 -10.65 4.83
CA TYR A 78 -24.86 -11.24 3.49
C TYR A 78 -23.55 -10.95 2.77
N ILE A 79 -23.15 -11.83 1.88
CA ILE A 79 -21.96 -11.63 1.06
C ILE A 79 -22.25 -10.56 0.01
N SER A 80 -21.65 -9.39 0.18
CA SER A 80 -21.82 -8.23 -0.70
C SER A 80 -20.82 -8.17 -1.84
N ARG A 81 -19.62 -8.76 -1.64
CA ARG A 81 -18.58 -8.80 -2.67
C ARG A 81 -17.73 -10.06 -2.54
N ILE A 82 -17.36 -10.64 -3.70
CA ILE A 82 -16.40 -11.74 -3.81
C ILE A 82 -15.32 -11.32 -4.81
N ASN A 83 -14.06 -11.44 -4.43
CA ASN A 83 -12.94 -11.13 -5.31
C ASN A 83 -12.05 -12.36 -5.49
N VAL A 84 -11.63 -12.61 -6.74
CA VAL A 84 -10.59 -13.57 -7.10
C VAL A 84 -9.53 -12.83 -7.90
N SER A 85 -8.32 -12.74 -7.37
CA SER A 85 -7.22 -11.99 -7.99
C SER A 85 -5.89 -12.71 -7.79
N PRO A 86 -4.96 -12.66 -8.76
CA PRO A 86 -3.59 -13.15 -8.56
C PRO A 86 -2.76 -12.26 -7.64
N THR A 87 -3.28 -11.06 -7.27
CA THR A 87 -2.60 -10.04 -6.46
C THR A 87 -3.47 -9.55 -5.31
N GLY A 88 -2.94 -8.65 -4.47
CA GLY A 88 -3.67 -8.02 -3.38
C GLY A 88 -4.25 -9.05 -2.43
N TYR A 89 -5.54 -8.95 -2.09
CA TYR A 89 -6.23 -9.88 -1.19
C TYR A 89 -6.39 -11.32 -1.73
N GLY A 90 -6.04 -11.57 -2.99
CA GLY A 90 -6.24 -12.89 -3.59
C GLY A 90 -7.71 -13.27 -3.69
N ASN A 91 -8.08 -14.46 -3.18
CA ASN A 91 -9.46 -14.83 -2.98
C ASN A 91 -9.96 -14.14 -1.71
N ALA A 92 -11.00 -13.32 -1.84
CA ALA A 92 -11.56 -12.57 -0.73
C ALA A 92 -13.09 -12.56 -0.73
N ILE A 93 -13.67 -12.52 0.48
CA ILE A 93 -15.10 -12.35 0.73
C ILE A 93 -15.31 -11.10 1.56
N TYR A 94 -16.37 -10.35 1.23
CA TYR A 94 -16.86 -9.19 1.97
C TYR A 94 -18.27 -9.49 2.43
N ILE A 95 -18.54 -9.26 3.71
CA ILE A 95 -19.87 -9.48 4.31
C ILE A 95 -20.37 -8.17 4.90
N ASP A 96 -21.48 -7.68 4.41
CA ASP A 96 -22.17 -6.53 4.97
C ASP A 96 -23.09 -6.99 6.11
N HIS A 97 -22.92 -6.36 7.28
CA HIS A 97 -23.66 -6.64 8.49
C HIS A 97 -24.77 -5.59 8.72
N PRO A 98 -25.91 -5.95 9.35
CA PRO A 98 -27.03 -5.03 9.56
C PRO A 98 -26.68 -3.79 10.41
N ASN A 99 -25.58 -3.84 11.13
CA ASN A 99 -25.11 -2.78 12.03
C ASN A 99 -24.23 -1.72 11.34
N GLY A 100 -24.09 -1.76 10.00
CA GLY A 100 -23.34 -0.77 9.22
C GLY A 100 -21.83 -1.03 9.12
N TYR A 101 -21.38 -2.23 9.47
CA TYR A 101 -19.99 -2.67 9.28
C TYR A 101 -19.91 -3.74 8.20
N THR A 102 -18.76 -3.79 7.54
CA THR A 102 -18.41 -4.83 6.56
C THR A 102 -17.17 -5.58 7.05
N SER A 103 -17.25 -6.90 7.15
CA SER A 103 -16.08 -7.73 7.40
C SER A 103 -15.44 -8.22 6.11
N VAL A 104 -14.10 -8.23 6.06
CA VAL A 104 -13.33 -8.66 4.89
C VAL A 104 -12.41 -9.81 5.29
N TYR A 105 -12.40 -10.86 4.47
CA TYR A 105 -11.60 -12.06 4.66
C TYR A 105 -10.74 -12.28 3.41
N GLY A 106 -9.44 -12.12 3.54
CA GLY A 106 -8.48 -12.18 2.44
C GLY A 106 -7.58 -13.41 2.48
N HIS A 107 -6.83 -13.61 1.39
CA HIS A 107 -5.86 -14.69 1.19
C HIS A 107 -6.44 -16.10 1.28
N LEU A 108 -7.75 -16.25 1.03
CA LEU A 108 -8.46 -17.51 1.14
C LEU A 108 -7.93 -18.54 0.12
N ARG A 109 -7.94 -19.83 0.49
CA ARG A 109 -7.59 -20.93 -0.40
C ARG A 109 -8.73 -21.26 -1.36
N GLU A 110 -9.93 -21.42 -0.79
CA GLU A 110 -11.16 -21.72 -1.51
C GLU A 110 -12.37 -21.26 -0.71
N PHE A 111 -13.46 -21.00 -1.38
CA PHE A 111 -14.73 -20.62 -0.78
C PHE A 111 -15.53 -21.85 -0.32
N SER A 112 -16.60 -21.66 0.46
CA SER A 112 -17.55 -22.74 0.73
C SER A 112 -18.14 -23.29 -0.57
N PRO A 113 -18.61 -24.56 -0.62
CA PRO A 113 -18.99 -25.22 -1.87
C PRO A 113 -19.97 -24.41 -2.72
N GLU A 114 -21.02 -23.84 -2.12
CA GLU A 114 -22.03 -23.05 -2.81
C GLU A 114 -21.45 -21.78 -3.44
N ILE A 115 -20.64 -21.03 -2.67
CA ILE A 115 -19.97 -19.82 -3.15
C ILE A 115 -18.96 -20.18 -4.24
N GLN A 116 -18.20 -21.28 -4.07
CA GLN A 116 -17.21 -21.74 -5.03
C GLN A 116 -17.85 -22.10 -6.37
N GLU A 117 -19.01 -22.76 -6.36
CA GLU A 117 -19.77 -23.10 -7.58
C GLU A 117 -20.23 -21.83 -8.30
N TYR A 118 -20.77 -20.86 -7.56
CA TYR A 118 -21.19 -19.58 -8.12
C TYR A 118 -20.03 -18.85 -8.78
N VAL A 119 -18.88 -18.71 -8.07
CA VAL A 119 -17.67 -18.06 -8.59
C VAL A 119 -17.20 -18.76 -9.87
N ARG A 120 -17.10 -20.09 -9.84
CA ARG A 120 -16.64 -20.87 -10.99
C ARG A 120 -17.56 -20.66 -12.21
N LYS A 121 -18.88 -20.67 -12.02
CA LYS A 121 -19.86 -20.40 -13.10
C LYS A 121 -19.64 -19.03 -13.73
N GLN A 122 -19.34 -18.02 -12.92
CA GLN A 122 -19.06 -16.67 -13.43
C GLN A 122 -17.69 -16.59 -14.13
N GLN A 123 -16.66 -17.30 -13.64
CA GLN A 123 -15.36 -17.41 -14.29
C GLN A 123 -15.48 -18.05 -15.68
N TYR A 124 -16.26 -19.11 -15.80
CA TYR A 124 -16.55 -19.74 -17.10
C TYR A 124 -17.32 -18.82 -18.05
N LYS A 125 -18.33 -18.11 -17.54
CA LYS A 125 -19.09 -17.13 -18.35
C LYS A 125 -18.22 -16.02 -18.90
N LYS A 126 -17.19 -15.59 -18.14
CA LYS A 126 -16.27 -14.51 -18.53
C LYS A 126 -14.97 -15.04 -19.16
N GLU A 127 -14.74 -16.35 -19.17
CA GLU A 127 -13.47 -16.98 -19.56
C GLU A 127 -12.27 -16.30 -18.90
N SER A 128 -12.33 -16.09 -17.58
CA SER A 128 -11.31 -15.36 -16.82
C SER A 128 -11.13 -15.96 -15.43
N PHE A 129 -9.89 -16.11 -14.99
CA PHE A 129 -9.57 -16.44 -13.59
C PHE A 129 -9.87 -15.27 -12.66
N LYS A 130 -9.41 -14.07 -13.04
CA LYS A 130 -9.64 -12.84 -12.27
C LYS A 130 -11.08 -12.40 -12.41
N ILE A 131 -11.77 -12.24 -11.26
CA ILE A 131 -13.19 -11.84 -11.27
C ILE A 131 -13.52 -11.07 -9.98
N GLU A 132 -14.37 -10.07 -10.12
CA GLU A 132 -15.03 -9.38 -9.02
C GLU A 132 -16.54 -9.50 -9.21
N LEU A 133 -17.24 -9.92 -8.16
CA LEU A 133 -18.66 -10.21 -8.15
C LEU A 133 -19.34 -9.47 -7.02
N HIS A 134 -20.53 -8.95 -7.30
CA HIS A 134 -21.41 -8.30 -6.34
C HIS A 134 -22.75 -9.05 -6.32
N PRO A 135 -22.87 -10.12 -5.53
CA PRO A 135 -24.15 -10.85 -5.38
C PRO A 135 -25.26 -9.95 -4.83
N ASN A 136 -26.52 -10.29 -5.12
CA ASN A 136 -27.62 -9.58 -4.48
C ASN A 136 -27.70 -9.97 -3.01
N GLN A 137 -28.28 -9.10 -2.18
CA GLN A 137 -28.41 -9.31 -0.73
C GLN A 137 -29.07 -10.65 -0.35
N LYS A 138 -29.93 -11.18 -1.22
CA LYS A 138 -30.67 -12.43 -0.97
C LYS A 138 -29.93 -13.68 -1.46
N ASP A 139 -28.86 -13.53 -2.25
CA ASP A 139 -28.20 -14.68 -2.88
C ASP A 139 -27.38 -15.50 -1.88
N PHE A 140 -26.68 -14.82 -0.96
CA PHE A 140 -25.81 -15.46 0.04
C PHE A 140 -26.00 -14.83 1.42
N PRO A 141 -27.16 -15.03 2.10
CA PRO A 141 -27.30 -14.66 3.51
C PRO A 141 -26.42 -15.55 4.37
N VAL A 142 -25.83 -15.00 5.42
CA VAL A 142 -24.98 -15.73 6.36
C VAL A 142 -25.35 -15.42 7.81
N LYS A 143 -25.12 -16.40 8.67
CA LYS A 143 -25.24 -16.27 10.13
C LYS A 143 -23.87 -16.24 10.77
N ALA A 144 -23.79 -15.65 11.95
CA ALA A 144 -22.59 -15.71 12.78
C ALA A 144 -22.17 -17.18 12.99
N GLY A 145 -20.90 -17.48 12.67
CA GLY A 145 -20.36 -18.83 12.77
C GLY A 145 -20.48 -19.70 11.51
N ASP A 146 -21.21 -19.29 10.48
CA ASP A 146 -21.26 -20.03 9.21
C ASP A 146 -19.88 -20.11 8.56
N ILE A 147 -19.54 -21.29 8.04
CA ILE A 147 -18.27 -21.51 7.33
C ILE A 147 -18.41 -20.94 5.92
N ILE A 148 -17.66 -19.87 5.63
CA ILE A 148 -17.70 -19.16 4.35
C ILE A 148 -16.55 -19.54 3.42
N ALA A 149 -15.42 -19.99 3.97
CA ALA A 149 -14.21 -20.30 3.22
C ALA A 149 -13.22 -21.15 4.03
N LEU A 150 -12.10 -21.49 3.37
CA LEU A 150 -10.90 -22.04 4.02
C LEU A 150 -9.75 -21.06 3.91
N SER A 151 -8.98 -20.91 5.00
CA SER A 151 -7.78 -20.06 5.03
C SER A 151 -6.73 -20.54 4.04
N GLY A 152 -5.93 -19.63 3.50
CA GLY A 152 -4.99 -19.92 2.45
C GLY A 152 -3.77 -19.01 2.43
N ASN A 153 -3.25 -18.82 1.21
CA ASN A 153 -2.08 -17.99 0.92
C ASN A 153 -2.20 -17.36 -0.49
N SER A 154 -3.42 -17.08 -0.97
CA SER A 154 -3.64 -16.52 -2.31
C SER A 154 -3.29 -15.03 -2.38
N GLY A 155 -3.08 -14.50 -3.60
CA GLY A 155 -2.78 -13.09 -3.82
C GLY A 155 -1.41 -12.65 -3.30
N GLY A 156 -1.31 -11.44 -2.74
CA GLY A 156 -0.06 -10.80 -2.29
C GLY A 156 0.49 -11.27 -0.94
N SER A 157 0.17 -12.48 -0.50
CA SER A 157 0.55 -13.03 0.81
C SER A 157 1.95 -13.67 0.81
N GLY A 158 2.75 -13.44 1.86
CA GLY A 158 4.08 -14.03 2.03
C GLY A 158 4.09 -15.43 2.68
N GLY A 159 2.95 -15.92 3.17
CA GLY A 159 2.79 -17.23 3.84
C GLY A 159 1.37 -17.42 4.35
N PRO A 160 0.97 -18.66 4.76
CA PRO A 160 -0.39 -18.94 5.20
C PRO A 160 -0.83 -18.09 6.39
N HIS A 161 -1.89 -17.31 6.24
CA HIS A 161 -2.58 -16.52 7.27
C HIS A 161 -3.98 -16.14 6.79
N LEU A 162 -4.81 -15.61 7.68
CA LEU A 162 -6.05 -14.95 7.34
C LEU A 162 -5.86 -13.44 7.50
N HIS A 163 -5.97 -12.71 6.38
CA HIS A 163 -6.12 -11.26 6.44
C HIS A 163 -7.57 -10.92 6.75
N PHE A 164 -7.79 -10.15 7.82
CA PHE A 164 -9.11 -9.86 8.35
C PHE A 164 -9.28 -8.36 8.63
N GLU A 165 -10.37 -7.77 8.09
CA GLU A 165 -10.69 -6.36 8.31
C GLU A 165 -12.11 -6.16 8.80
N ILE A 166 -12.35 -5.05 9.49
CA ILE A 166 -13.66 -4.46 9.70
C ILE A 166 -13.65 -3.07 9.08
N ARG A 167 -14.66 -2.79 8.25
CA ARG A 167 -14.85 -1.51 7.58
C ARG A 167 -16.17 -0.89 7.96
N ASP A 168 -16.24 0.41 7.86
CA ASP A 168 -17.50 1.12 7.75
C ASP A 168 -18.13 0.81 6.39
N THR A 169 -19.33 0.26 6.35
CA THR A 169 -19.96 -0.18 5.09
C THR A 169 -20.17 0.96 4.11
N LYS A 170 -20.46 2.17 4.59
CA LYS A 170 -20.80 3.31 3.72
C LYS A 170 -19.56 3.95 3.11
N SER A 171 -18.49 4.16 3.90
CA SER A 171 -17.27 4.82 3.44
C SER A 171 -16.21 3.84 2.96
N GLU A 172 -16.36 2.54 3.22
CA GLU A 172 -15.36 1.47 3.02
C GLU A 172 -14.05 1.69 3.80
N GLU A 173 -14.01 2.64 4.73
CA GLU A 173 -12.82 2.90 5.54
C GLU A 173 -12.54 1.76 6.51
N PRO A 174 -11.35 1.16 6.50
CA PRO A 174 -10.95 0.19 7.48
C PRO A 174 -10.79 0.84 8.87
N ILE A 175 -11.35 0.15 9.86
CA ILE A 175 -11.36 0.53 11.26
C ILE A 175 -10.49 -0.46 12.02
N ASN A 176 -9.71 0.00 12.98
CA ASN A 176 -8.88 -0.88 13.80
C ASN A 176 -9.74 -1.98 14.47
N PRO A 177 -9.57 -3.26 14.09
CA PRO A 177 -10.43 -4.34 14.60
C PRO A 177 -10.32 -4.55 16.12
N PHE A 178 -9.25 -4.11 16.76
CA PHE A 178 -9.13 -4.14 18.22
C PHE A 178 -10.29 -3.41 18.95
N TYR A 179 -10.88 -2.41 18.32
CA TYR A 179 -12.00 -1.67 18.90
C TYR A 179 -13.25 -2.52 19.13
N PHE A 180 -13.41 -3.62 18.40
CA PHE A 180 -14.58 -4.50 18.46
C PHE A 180 -14.45 -5.63 19.50
N GLY A 181 -13.35 -5.65 20.27
CA GLY A 181 -13.19 -6.54 21.42
C GLY A 181 -12.74 -7.95 21.08
N PHE A 182 -12.02 -8.16 19.97
CA PHE A 182 -11.36 -9.43 19.71
C PHE A 182 -10.30 -9.72 20.77
N ASP A 183 -10.32 -10.95 21.31
CA ASP A 183 -9.35 -11.39 22.31
C ASP A 183 -7.99 -11.64 21.64
N ILE A 184 -7.08 -10.69 21.81
CA ILE A 184 -5.69 -10.74 21.35
C ILE A 184 -4.83 -10.32 22.54
N PRO A 185 -4.37 -11.30 23.36
CA PRO A 185 -3.61 -11.01 24.56
C PRO A 185 -2.29 -10.28 24.25
N ASP A 186 -2.03 -9.18 24.96
CA ASP A 186 -0.76 -8.48 24.87
C ASP A 186 -0.35 -7.84 26.21
N THR A 187 0.86 -8.19 26.64
CA THR A 187 1.50 -7.66 27.85
C THR A 187 2.91 -7.13 27.57
N ARG A 188 3.30 -7.11 26.29
CA ARG A 188 4.63 -6.69 25.85
C ARG A 188 4.62 -5.21 25.53
N LYS A 189 5.57 -4.45 26.09
CA LYS A 189 5.71 -3.03 25.76
C LYS A 189 6.31 -2.86 24.37
N PRO A 190 5.86 -1.85 23.61
CA PRO A 190 6.52 -1.47 22.36
C PRO A 190 8.01 -1.20 22.55
N SER A 191 8.81 -1.54 21.57
CA SER A 191 10.24 -1.32 21.53
C SER A 191 10.58 0.01 20.86
N MET A 192 11.38 0.85 21.55
CA MET A 192 11.95 2.08 20.96
C MET A 192 13.43 1.81 20.63
N LEU A 193 13.77 1.79 19.34
CA LEU A 193 15.12 1.49 18.85
C LEU A 193 16.01 2.71 18.67
N GLY A 194 15.41 3.90 18.57
CA GLY A 194 16.13 5.16 18.43
C GLY A 194 15.21 6.36 18.38
N ILE A 195 15.70 7.47 18.87
CA ILE A 195 15.07 8.79 18.77
C ILE A 195 15.92 9.68 17.89
N TYR A 196 15.26 10.57 17.17
CA TYR A 196 15.89 11.46 16.21
C TYR A 196 15.33 12.88 16.36
N ALA A 197 16.20 13.90 16.15
CA ALA A 197 15.79 15.26 15.89
C ALA A 197 16.04 15.59 14.40
N TYR A 198 15.08 16.28 13.82
CA TYR A 198 15.08 16.73 12.44
C TYR A 198 15.16 18.26 12.41
N PRO A 199 16.25 18.86 11.99
CA PRO A 199 16.25 20.28 11.60
C PRO A 199 15.26 20.48 10.45
N ILE A 200 14.26 21.35 10.63
CA ILE A 200 13.29 21.72 9.59
C ILE A 200 13.75 23.01 8.92
N ASP A 201 13.90 24.08 9.71
CA ASP A 201 14.54 25.33 9.32
C ASP A 201 15.41 25.78 10.50
N GLY A 202 16.61 25.17 10.57
CA GLY A 202 17.48 25.33 11.75
C GLY A 202 18.61 24.31 11.78
N ASN A 203 19.10 24.04 12.99
CA ASN A 203 20.14 23.05 13.24
C ASN A 203 19.97 22.35 14.59
N VAL A 204 20.57 21.17 14.72
CA VAL A 204 20.71 20.42 15.96
C VAL A 204 22.16 20.03 16.13
N ASN A 205 22.81 20.46 17.24
CA ASN A 205 24.23 20.29 17.45
C ASN A 205 25.05 20.74 16.22
N GLU A 206 24.71 21.91 15.67
CA GLU A 206 25.33 22.56 14.50
C GLU A 206 25.11 21.77 13.16
N LYS A 207 24.32 20.68 13.16
CA LYS A 207 24.00 19.90 11.97
C LYS A 207 22.66 20.32 11.39
N THR A 208 22.57 20.41 10.07
CA THR A 208 21.35 20.67 9.30
C THR A 208 20.68 19.38 8.81
N THR A 209 21.19 18.21 9.24
CA THR A 209 20.65 16.89 8.91
C THR A 209 20.18 16.20 10.20
N ARG A 210 19.36 15.15 10.05
CA ARG A 210 18.85 14.33 11.16
C ARG A 210 19.97 13.91 12.14
N VAL A 211 19.72 14.08 13.43
CA VAL A 211 20.63 13.72 14.52
C VAL A 211 19.99 12.65 15.40
N THR A 212 20.74 11.61 15.73
CA THR A 212 20.33 10.58 16.72
C THR A 212 20.48 11.12 18.13
N ILE A 213 19.48 10.88 18.99
CA ILE A 213 19.41 11.35 20.37
C ILE A 213 19.48 10.16 21.31
N ALA A 214 20.32 10.24 22.34
CA ALA A 214 20.34 9.26 23.42
C ALA A 214 19.32 9.62 24.51
N ASN A 215 18.70 8.61 25.12
CA ASN A 215 17.82 8.81 26.27
C ASN A 215 18.57 9.51 27.41
N GLY A 216 17.95 10.51 28.04
CA GLY A 216 18.53 11.32 29.12
C GLY A 216 19.59 12.32 28.67
N SER A 217 19.91 12.41 27.39
CA SER A 217 20.93 13.36 26.88
C SER A 217 20.41 14.81 26.82
N THR A 218 21.34 15.72 26.61
CA THR A 218 21.05 17.12 26.29
C THR A 218 21.62 17.45 24.91
N ILE A 219 20.81 18.08 24.06
CA ILE A 219 21.20 18.57 22.74
C ILE A 219 21.04 20.10 22.68
N ASN A 220 21.79 20.74 21.81
CA ASN A 220 21.60 22.14 21.45
C ASN A 220 20.82 22.23 20.13
N ALA A 221 19.88 23.16 20.01
CA ALA A 221 19.15 23.39 18.80
C ALA A 221 18.86 24.85 18.56
N ALA A 222 18.67 25.25 17.30
CA ALA A 222 18.32 26.60 16.88
C ALA A 222 17.33 26.53 15.71
N GLY A 223 16.47 27.52 15.53
CA GLY A 223 15.44 27.57 14.50
C GLY A 223 14.26 26.65 14.81
N THR A 224 13.80 25.86 13.83
CA THR A 224 12.67 24.94 13.99
C THR A 224 13.12 23.49 13.83
N ILE A 225 12.67 22.63 14.75
CA ILE A 225 13.01 21.21 14.76
C ILE A 225 11.77 20.34 14.91
N GLY A 226 11.80 19.14 14.32
CA GLY A 226 10.85 18.06 14.55
C GLY A 226 11.53 16.88 15.24
N PHE A 227 10.74 15.91 15.68
CA PHE A 227 11.25 14.68 16.30
C PHE A 227 10.83 13.46 15.52
N GLY A 228 11.49 12.33 15.75
CA GLY A 228 11.09 11.05 15.20
C GLY A 228 11.52 9.89 16.07
N VAL A 229 10.87 8.75 15.87
CA VAL A 229 11.14 7.53 16.62
C VAL A 229 11.15 6.31 15.71
N LYS A 230 12.14 5.45 15.85
CA LYS A 230 12.13 4.11 15.31
C LYS A 230 11.56 3.17 16.35
N ALA A 231 10.34 2.68 16.11
CA ALA A 231 9.63 1.83 17.06
C ALA A 231 8.84 0.74 16.33
N TYR A 232 8.62 -0.35 17.04
CA TYR A 232 7.69 -1.42 16.66
C TYR A 232 7.09 -2.04 17.92
N ASP A 233 6.03 -2.78 17.74
CA ASP A 233 5.40 -3.56 18.78
C ASP A 233 5.58 -5.07 18.54
N LYS A 234 5.44 -5.89 19.59
CA LYS A 234 5.42 -7.35 19.53
C LYS A 234 4.33 -7.88 20.44
N LEU A 235 3.36 -8.55 19.85
CA LEU A 235 2.27 -9.15 20.61
C LEU A 235 2.65 -10.50 21.20
N ASN A 236 1.93 -10.94 22.24
CA ASN A 236 2.12 -12.25 22.85
C ASN A 236 1.92 -13.37 21.81
N GLY A 237 2.71 -14.43 21.94
CA GLY A 237 2.63 -15.61 21.07
C GLY A 237 3.17 -15.43 19.65
N ALA A 238 3.76 -14.25 19.32
CA ALA A 238 4.36 -13.98 18.02
C ALA A 238 5.65 -13.16 18.15
N GLU A 239 6.64 -13.43 17.30
CA GLU A 239 7.90 -12.66 17.24
C GLU A 239 7.94 -11.65 16.09
N ASN A 240 6.85 -11.49 15.38
CA ASN A 240 6.71 -10.50 14.32
C ASN A 240 6.76 -9.07 14.88
N ASN A 241 7.43 -8.18 14.17
CA ASN A 241 7.36 -6.75 14.45
C ASN A 241 6.05 -6.21 13.88
N ASN A 242 5.23 -5.64 14.73
CA ASN A 242 3.95 -5.01 14.40
C ASN A 242 4.07 -3.48 14.47
N GLY A 243 3.07 -2.76 13.95
CA GLY A 243 2.95 -1.31 14.11
C GLY A 243 2.63 -0.92 15.56
N ILE A 244 3.05 0.26 15.96
CA ILE A 244 2.60 0.87 17.22
C ILE A 244 1.17 1.38 17.08
N TYR A 245 0.43 1.43 18.18
CA TYR A 245 -0.92 1.99 18.19
C TYR A 245 -0.91 3.51 18.30
N GLN A 246 -0.04 4.07 19.17
CA GLN A 246 0.01 5.51 19.41
C GLN A 246 1.44 5.99 19.57
N LEU A 247 1.70 7.22 19.08
CA LEU A 247 2.94 7.97 19.25
C LEU A 247 2.60 9.36 19.77
N ASN A 248 3.15 9.72 20.94
CA ASN A 248 2.98 11.03 21.55
C ASN A 248 4.34 11.75 21.70
N VAL A 249 4.34 13.06 21.49
CA VAL A 249 5.45 13.94 21.82
C VAL A 249 4.96 15.04 22.76
N TYR A 250 5.69 15.21 23.85
CA TYR A 250 5.44 16.23 24.86
C TYR A 250 6.64 17.17 24.95
N VAL A 251 6.36 18.46 25.10
CA VAL A 251 7.33 19.52 25.43
C VAL A 251 6.88 20.14 26.73
N ASP A 252 7.74 20.07 27.75
CA ASP A 252 7.43 20.58 29.10
C ASP A 252 6.08 20.07 29.62
N GLU A 253 5.85 18.73 29.46
CA GLU A 253 4.64 17.99 29.83
C GLU A 253 3.39 18.31 28.98
N GLN A 254 3.45 19.28 28.07
CA GLN A 254 2.35 19.58 27.15
C GLN A 254 2.44 18.76 25.86
N PRO A 255 1.37 18.08 25.44
CA PRO A 255 1.38 17.33 24.19
C PRO A 255 1.42 18.31 23.00
N ILE A 256 2.33 18.06 22.06
CA ILE A 256 2.44 18.82 20.81
C ILE A 256 2.13 18.00 19.57
N TYR A 257 2.09 16.67 19.72
CA TYR A 257 1.81 15.74 18.63
C TYR A 257 1.28 14.42 19.18
N THR A 258 0.22 13.90 18.57
CA THR A 258 -0.28 12.54 18.78
C THR A 258 -0.65 11.94 17.44
N PHE A 259 -0.13 10.75 17.13
CA PHE A 259 -0.59 9.88 16.06
C PHE A 259 -1.30 8.68 16.68
N THR A 260 -2.44 8.24 16.10
CA THR A 260 -3.19 7.06 16.56
C THR A 260 -3.61 6.21 15.37
N ALA A 261 -3.27 4.92 15.37
CA ALA A 261 -3.66 3.95 14.35
C ALA A 261 -5.11 3.47 14.61
N ASN A 262 -6.09 4.30 14.25
CA ASN A 262 -7.50 4.07 14.55
C ASN A 262 -8.35 3.73 13.33
N ARG A 263 -8.32 4.55 12.30
CA ARG A 263 -9.12 4.45 11.06
C ARG A 263 -8.50 5.32 9.99
N PHE A 264 -8.58 4.94 8.72
CA PHE A 264 -8.12 5.76 7.59
C PHE A 264 -8.92 5.46 6.32
N SER A 265 -8.91 6.37 5.36
CA SER A 265 -9.41 6.13 4.01
C SER A 265 -8.33 5.49 3.13
N PHE A 266 -8.73 4.69 2.14
CA PHE A 266 -7.80 4.16 1.14
C PHE A 266 -7.12 5.25 0.30
N ASP A 267 -7.74 6.42 0.18
CA ASP A 267 -7.12 7.59 -0.47
C ASP A 267 -6.00 8.20 0.38
N GLU A 268 -6.02 7.99 1.70
CA GLU A 268 -5.03 8.52 2.63
C GLU A 268 -3.83 7.58 2.87
N VAL A 269 -3.98 6.27 2.59
CA VAL A 269 -2.99 5.25 3.02
C VAL A 269 -1.57 5.49 2.51
N ARG A 270 -1.42 6.13 1.33
CA ARG A 270 -0.10 6.44 0.80
C ARG A 270 0.61 7.53 1.62
N ALA A 271 -0.11 8.27 2.47
CA ALA A 271 0.47 9.23 3.40
C ALA A 271 1.42 8.58 4.45
N VAL A 272 1.47 7.26 4.56
CA VAL A 272 2.53 6.54 5.28
C VAL A 272 3.92 7.03 4.86
N ASN A 273 4.11 7.38 3.58
CA ASN A 273 5.36 7.92 3.03
C ASN A 273 5.71 9.32 3.55
N SER A 274 4.75 10.03 4.16
CA SER A 274 4.95 11.33 4.83
C SER A 274 4.94 11.22 6.35
N VAL A 275 4.42 10.12 6.89
CA VAL A 275 4.50 9.79 8.33
C VAL A 275 5.88 9.24 8.68
N CYS A 276 6.56 8.65 7.71
CA CYS A 276 7.89 8.06 7.89
C CYS A 276 8.98 8.90 7.21
N ASP A 277 10.21 8.75 7.68
CA ASP A 277 11.40 9.22 6.97
C ASP A 277 11.56 8.41 5.67
N TYR A 278 10.95 8.90 4.60
CA TYR A 278 10.91 8.19 3.31
C TYR A 278 12.30 7.97 2.72
N ALA A 279 13.19 8.94 2.86
CA ALA A 279 14.57 8.80 2.39
C ALA A 279 15.31 7.68 3.11
N ASP A 280 15.07 7.49 4.42
CA ASP A 280 15.67 6.40 5.20
C ASP A 280 15.08 5.04 4.81
N ILE A 281 13.79 4.97 4.46
CA ILE A 281 13.17 3.77 3.90
C ILE A 281 13.84 3.39 2.57
N GLN A 282 14.02 4.35 1.66
CA GLN A 282 14.60 4.09 0.33
C GLN A 282 16.07 3.66 0.42
N LYS A 283 16.85 4.31 1.28
CA LYS A 283 18.29 4.06 1.43
C LYS A 283 18.61 2.84 2.30
N ASN A 284 17.95 2.73 3.45
CA ASN A 284 18.35 1.82 4.53
C ASN A 284 17.29 0.78 4.90
N ASN A 285 16.09 0.84 4.29
CA ASN A 285 14.92 0.06 4.72
C ASN A 285 14.60 0.28 6.21
N SER A 286 14.81 1.48 6.70
CA SER A 286 14.61 1.86 8.09
C SER A 286 13.32 2.67 8.22
N TRP A 287 12.42 2.18 9.04
CA TRP A 287 11.11 2.78 9.27
C TRP A 287 11.16 3.64 10.53
N VAL A 288 11.25 4.94 10.34
CA VAL A 288 11.27 5.93 11.42
C VAL A 288 10.01 6.77 11.31
N TYR A 289 9.15 6.75 12.32
CA TYR A 289 8.01 7.67 12.40
C TYR A 289 8.53 9.11 12.59
N GLN A 290 8.11 10.02 11.73
CA GLN A 290 8.29 11.45 11.93
C GLN A 290 7.13 11.95 12.78
N ALA A 291 7.44 12.49 13.96
CA ALA A 291 6.44 13.01 14.89
C ALA A 291 6.16 14.50 14.63
N PHE A 292 6.00 14.83 13.35
CA PHE A 292 5.52 16.11 12.84
C PHE A 292 4.81 15.89 11.51
N VAL A 293 3.93 16.81 11.15
CA VAL A 293 3.04 16.68 10.01
C VAL A 293 3.42 17.70 8.94
N LYS A 294 3.67 17.23 7.72
CA LYS A 294 3.85 18.08 6.54
C LYS A 294 2.51 18.66 6.11
N ASP A 295 2.48 19.89 5.62
CA ASP A 295 1.24 20.63 5.31
C ASP A 295 0.34 19.91 4.31
N GLY A 296 0.91 19.23 3.33
CA GLY A 296 0.19 18.45 2.32
C GLY A 296 -0.19 17.02 2.74
N ASN A 297 0.02 16.63 4.00
CA ASN A 297 -0.35 15.30 4.47
C ASN A 297 -1.87 15.20 4.70
N PRO A 298 -2.61 14.35 3.96
CA PRO A 298 -4.06 14.26 4.08
C PRO A 298 -4.53 13.40 5.26
N LEU A 299 -3.62 12.69 5.96
CA LEU A 299 -3.98 11.72 6.98
C LEU A 299 -4.67 12.37 8.18
N ARG A 300 -5.74 11.76 8.66
CA ARG A 300 -6.58 12.27 9.77
C ARG A 300 -6.22 11.69 11.14
N ASN A 301 -5.21 10.85 11.23
CA ASN A 301 -4.81 10.11 12.43
C ASN A 301 -4.07 10.95 13.50
N PHE A 302 -4.04 12.27 13.34
CA PHE A 302 -3.31 13.17 14.22
C PHE A 302 -4.25 13.96 15.13
N SER A 303 -3.81 14.15 16.38
CA SER A 303 -4.45 15.01 17.36
C SER A 303 -3.39 15.73 18.20
N ASN A 304 -3.81 16.61 19.11
CA ASN A 304 -2.90 17.42 19.94
C ASN A 304 -1.80 18.12 19.13
N LEU A 305 -2.12 18.55 17.90
CA LEU A 305 -1.15 19.20 17.02
C LEU A 305 -0.95 20.66 17.43
N ASN A 306 0.22 20.96 17.97
CA ASN A 306 0.70 22.33 18.12
C ASN A 306 1.79 22.57 17.07
N ASN A 307 1.61 23.57 16.20
CA ASN A 307 2.52 23.89 15.08
C ASN A 307 2.91 22.63 14.27
N ASN A 308 1.94 21.77 13.94
CA ASN A 308 2.18 20.49 13.25
C ASN A 308 3.17 19.54 13.95
N GLY A 309 3.40 19.66 15.27
CA GLY A 309 4.40 18.88 15.99
C GLY A 309 5.84 19.42 15.85
N ILE A 310 6.00 20.61 15.27
CA ILE A 310 7.29 21.27 15.06
C ILE A 310 7.54 22.22 16.23
N LEU A 311 8.70 22.12 16.87
CA LEU A 311 9.13 22.96 17.98
C LEU A 311 9.94 24.16 17.46
N ASN A 312 9.46 25.36 17.76
CA ASN A 312 10.21 26.61 17.56
C ASN A 312 11.17 26.80 18.75
N ILE A 313 12.43 26.94 18.47
CA ILE A 313 13.49 27.06 19.50
C ILE A 313 13.75 28.53 19.81
N GLU A 314 13.54 28.91 21.07
CA GLU A 314 13.89 30.24 21.62
C GLU A 314 15.31 30.21 22.19
N ASN A 315 16.12 31.18 21.85
CA ASN A 315 17.49 31.30 22.37
C ASN A 315 17.49 31.39 23.90
N GLY A 316 18.35 30.63 24.56
CA GLY A 316 18.52 30.60 26.02
C GLY A 316 17.45 29.81 26.78
N LYS A 317 16.41 29.30 26.10
CA LYS A 317 15.37 28.49 26.74
C LYS A 317 15.75 27.00 26.72
N THR A 318 15.37 26.31 27.79
CA THR A 318 15.55 24.85 27.91
C THR A 318 14.19 24.18 27.89
N TYR A 319 14.08 23.08 27.10
CA TYR A 319 12.86 22.29 26.91
C TYR A 319 13.10 20.86 27.37
N LYS A 320 12.15 20.31 28.12
CA LYS A 320 12.10 18.87 28.45
C LYS A 320 11.22 18.16 27.42
N ILE A 321 11.79 17.23 26.69
CA ILE A 321 11.09 16.47 25.67
C ILE A 321 10.83 15.06 26.19
N LYS A 322 9.59 14.58 26.05
CA LYS A 322 9.22 13.16 26.24
C LYS A 322 8.60 12.62 24.96
N ILE A 323 9.12 11.50 24.47
CA ILE A 323 8.52 10.74 23.38
C ILE A 323 7.99 9.43 23.98
N GLU A 324 6.73 9.11 23.66
CA GLU A 324 6.01 7.98 24.23
C GLU A 324 5.37 7.18 23.10
N VAL A 325 5.56 5.88 23.11
CA VAL A 325 4.90 4.93 22.21
C VAL A 325 4.05 3.98 23.02
N ALA A 326 2.85 3.69 22.52
CA ALA A 326 1.91 2.78 23.17
C ALA A 326 1.37 1.76 22.15
N ASP A 327 1.06 0.55 22.64
CA ASP A 327 0.22 -0.41 21.93
C ASP A 327 -1.28 -0.21 22.26
N TYR A 328 -2.13 -1.02 21.64
CA TYR A 328 -3.57 -0.96 21.90
C TYR A 328 -3.95 -1.48 23.30
N ALA A 329 -3.18 -2.40 23.87
CA ALA A 329 -3.44 -2.97 25.21
C ALA A 329 -3.12 -1.98 26.35
N GLY A 330 -2.46 -0.85 26.03
CA GLY A 330 -2.09 0.18 26.99
C GLY A 330 -0.68 0.00 27.59
N ASN A 331 0.13 -0.89 27.02
CA ASN A 331 1.53 -0.97 27.42
C ASN A 331 2.31 0.20 26.80
N ILE A 332 3.07 0.91 27.63
CA ILE A 332 3.74 2.16 27.23
C ILE A 332 5.26 2.03 27.43
N ASN A 333 6.01 2.55 26.46
CA ASN A 333 7.44 2.80 26.55
C ASN A 333 7.70 4.28 26.26
N SER A 334 8.58 4.92 27.04
CA SER A 334 8.90 6.33 26.87
C SER A 334 10.39 6.61 27.05
N GLN A 335 10.86 7.65 26.36
CA GLN A 335 12.21 8.19 26.52
C GLN A 335 12.14 9.71 26.65
N GLN A 336 13.10 10.29 27.36
CA GLN A 336 13.17 11.72 27.65
C GLN A 336 14.56 12.27 27.36
N PHE A 337 14.62 13.55 26.99
CA PHE A 337 15.87 14.27 26.77
C PHE A 337 15.63 15.78 26.90
N THR A 338 16.71 16.55 26.90
CA THR A 338 16.66 18.00 27.04
C THR A 338 17.13 18.69 25.76
N VAL A 339 16.47 19.79 25.39
CA VAL A 339 16.90 20.66 24.29
C VAL A 339 17.24 22.03 24.85
N ASN A 340 18.47 22.50 24.65
CA ASN A 340 18.90 23.87 24.96
C ASN A 340 18.82 24.72 23.70
N GLY A 341 18.04 25.77 23.75
CA GLY A 341 17.89 26.74 22.67
C GLY A 341 19.14 27.60 22.49
N LYS A 342 19.57 27.73 21.25
CA LYS A 342 20.67 28.56 20.78
C LYS A 342 20.16 29.62 19.81
N GLU A 343 20.94 30.64 19.61
CA GLU A 343 20.67 31.65 18.60
C GLU A 343 20.67 31.03 17.22
N TYR A 344 19.66 31.36 16.43
CA TYR A 344 19.55 30.93 15.03
C TYR A 344 19.93 32.10 14.13
N ILE A 345 20.93 31.88 13.29
CA ILE A 345 21.29 32.79 12.22
C ILE A 345 20.64 32.26 10.95
N ASP A 346 19.64 32.97 10.46
CA ASP A 346 18.94 32.59 9.21
C ASP A 346 19.93 32.62 8.04
N VAL A 347 20.00 31.49 7.32
CA VAL A 347 20.82 31.39 6.11
C VAL A 347 19.94 31.71 4.92
N ALA A 348 20.34 32.69 4.12
CA ALA A 348 19.62 33.07 2.91
C ALA A 348 19.34 31.85 2.03
N LYS A 349 18.06 31.56 1.78
CA LYS A 349 17.65 30.42 0.93
C LYS A 349 17.97 30.75 -0.53
N VAL A 350 18.54 29.77 -1.24
CA VAL A 350 18.72 29.87 -2.68
C VAL A 350 17.33 29.86 -3.33
N PRO A 351 17.02 30.80 -4.23
CA PRO A 351 15.75 30.79 -4.95
C PRO A 351 15.53 29.48 -5.71
N ALA A 352 14.34 28.92 -5.62
CA ALA A 352 13.97 27.73 -6.37
C ALA A 352 13.98 28.00 -7.88
N THR A 353 14.50 27.05 -8.65
CA THR A 353 14.55 27.11 -10.11
C THR A 353 13.23 26.64 -10.73
N ASN A 354 12.69 25.54 -10.21
CA ASN A 354 11.43 24.95 -10.65
C ASN A 354 10.53 24.69 -9.43
N PRO A 355 9.97 25.73 -8.79
CA PRO A 355 9.19 25.57 -7.56
C PRO A 355 7.94 24.74 -7.80
N MET A 356 7.73 23.71 -6.98
CA MET A 356 6.55 22.86 -6.94
C MET A 356 5.81 23.08 -5.63
N TYR A 357 4.51 23.27 -5.72
CA TYR A 357 3.64 23.60 -4.58
C TYR A 357 2.70 22.44 -4.30
N TRP A 358 2.58 22.02 -3.05
CA TRP A 358 1.71 20.92 -2.65
C TRP A 358 0.21 21.21 -2.86
N ASN A 359 -0.21 22.48 -2.68
CA ASN A 359 -1.60 22.91 -2.67
C ASN A 359 -2.09 23.50 -3.99
N LYS A 360 -1.33 23.36 -5.07
CA LYS A 360 -1.67 23.86 -6.41
C LYS A 360 -1.44 22.78 -7.46
N GLU A 361 -2.02 22.97 -8.63
CA GLU A 361 -1.59 22.30 -9.84
C GLU A 361 -0.22 22.84 -10.25
N ASN A 362 0.66 21.94 -10.68
CA ASN A 362 1.98 22.30 -11.14
C ASN A 362 2.23 21.74 -12.55
N HIS A 363 2.92 22.50 -13.34
CA HIS A 363 3.33 22.12 -14.69
C HIS A 363 4.83 22.33 -14.86
N PHE A 364 5.48 21.33 -15.42
CA PHE A 364 6.87 21.43 -15.84
C PHE A 364 6.98 20.99 -17.29
N LYS A 365 7.66 21.78 -18.11
CA LYS A 365 7.84 21.49 -19.54
C LYS A 365 9.27 21.75 -19.97
N ALA A 366 9.84 20.79 -20.67
CA ALA A 366 11.09 20.90 -21.40
C ALA A 366 10.89 20.36 -22.83
N GLU A 367 11.94 20.33 -23.65
CA GLU A 367 11.83 20.06 -25.09
C GLU A 367 11.01 18.81 -25.44
N ASN A 368 11.26 17.68 -24.78
CA ASN A 368 10.66 16.38 -25.12
C ASN A 368 9.81 15.78 -23.98
N ILE A 369 9.55 16.56 -22.93
CA ILE A 369 8.80 16.12 -21.76
C ILE A 369 7.82 17.20 -21.31
N ASP A 370 6.65 16.76 -20.86
CA ASP A 370 5.63 17.59 -20.22
C ASP A 370 5.10 16.83 -19.00
N LEU A 371 5.20 17.44 -17.82
CA LEU A 371 4.76 16.89 -16.54
C LEU A 371 3.60 17.72 -16.02
N PHE A 372 2.53 17.04 -15.65
CA PHE A 372 1.37 17.64 -14.99
C PHE A 372 1.17 17.00 -13.62
N PHE A 373 1.23 17.83 -12.58
CA PHE A 373 1.01 17.41 -11.20
C PHE A 373 -0.31 18.01 -10.71
N PRO A 374 -1.34 17.20 -10.48
CA PRO A 374 -2.57 17.67 -9.86
C PRO A 374 -2.31 18.30 -8.48
N LYS A 375 -3.24 19.11 -8.01
CA LYS A 375 -3.23 19.61 -6.63
C LYS A 375 -3.15 18.42 -5.65
N ASN A 376 -2.43 18.60 -4.54
CA ASN A 376 -2.19 17.59 -3.51
C ASN A 376 -1.39 16.36 -3.99
N THR A 377 -0.59 16.52 -5.03
CA THR A 377 0.37 15.48 -5.44
C THR A 377 1.51 15.32 -4.45
N PHE A 378 1.91 16.40 -3.77
CA PHE A 378 3.05 16.45 -2.86
C PHE A 378 2.61 16.65 -1.42
N TYR A 379 3.53 16.35 -0.48
CA TYR A 379 3.30 16.59 0.95
C TYR A 379 3.84 17.93 1.44
N GLU A 380 4.71 18.57 0.67
CA GLU A 380 5.35 19.86 0.97
C GLU A 380 5.82 20.54 -0.33
N ASP A 381 6.14 21.80 -0.26
CA ASP A 381 6.75 22.54 -1.36
C ASP A 381 8.20 22.14 -1.53
N PHE A 382 8.69 22.05 -2.78
CA PHE A 382 10.09 21.74 -3.07
C PHE A 382 10.52 22.31 -4.44
N ASP A 383 11.82 22.26 -4.74
CA ASP A 383 12.36 22.61 -6.06
C ASP A 383 12.57 21.35 -6.90
N LEU A 384 11.91 21.25 -8.05
CA LEU A 384 12.01 20.09 -8.95
C LEU A 384 13.34 20.12 -9.68
N SER A 385 14.22 19.18 -9.40
CA SER A 385 15.40 18.93 -10.21
C SER A 385 15.02 18.26 -11.54
N TYR A 386 15.59 18.76 -12.62
CA TYR A 386 15.41 18.16 -13.95
C TYR A 386 16.70 18.23 -14.75
N GLU A 387 17.03 17.13 -15.41
CA GLU A 387 18.15 17.07 -16.35
C GLU A 387 17.81 16.11 -17.50
N PHE A 388 18.15 16.50 -18.72
CA PHE A 388 18.14 15.59 -19.86
C PHE A 388 19.57 15.22 -20.25
N ARG A 389 19.93 13.97 -20.08
CA ARG A 389 21.26 13.46 -20.42
C ARG A 389 21.20 11.99 -20.86
N ASN A 390 22.08 11.61 -21.76
CA ASN A 390 22.16 10.25 -22.29
C ASN A 390 20.81 9.73 -22.82
N ASN A 391 20.03 10.58 -23.47
CA ASN A 391 18.69 10.29 -23.99
C ASN A 391 17.69 9.82 -22.92
N LYS A 392 17.85 10.29 -21.67
CA LYS A 392 16.97 10.00 -20.54
C LYS A 392 16.59 11.27 -19.79
N HIS A 393 15.36 11.32 -19.28
CA HIS A 393 14.85 12.41 -18.46
C HIS A 393 15.05 12.06 -16.98
N TRP A 394 15.92 12.79 -16.30
CA TRP A 394 16.13 12.71 -14.86
C TRP A 394 15.14 13.68 -14.20
N VAL A 395 14.11 13.15 -13.53
CA VAL A 395 13.00 13.91 -13.00
C VAL A 395 12.96 13.75 -11.49
N GLY A 396 13.14 14.84 -10.77
CA GLY A 396 13.06 14.89 -9.30
C GLY A 396 14.08 13.99 -8.60
N ASP A 397 13.94 13.88 -7.29
CA ASP A 397 14.67 12.92 -6.45
C ASP A 397 13.73 11.79 -6.02
N TYR A 398 14.10 10.55 -6.32
CA TYR A 398 13.35 9.35 -5.94
C TYR A 398 13.25 9.13 -4.41
N ASN A 399 13.92 9.95 -3.59
CA ASN A 399 13.76 10.01 -2.14
C ASN A 399 12.66 10.99 -1.70
N ILE A 400 12.06 11.77 -2.60
CA ILE A 400 10.91 12.64 -2.32
C ILE A 400 9.63 11.82 -2.52
N PRO A 401 8.79 11.68 -1.48
CA PRO A 401 7.55 10.92 -1.59
C PRO A 401 6.49 11.70 -2.36
N ILE A 402 5.71 10.98 -3.17
CA ILE A 402 4.56 11.49 -3.92
C ILE A 402 3.29 10.82 -3.40
N HIS A 403 2.23 11.61 -3.17
CA HIS A 403 0.94 11.11 -2.70
C HIS A 403 0.08 10.59 -3.85
N SER A 404 -0.22 11.45 -4.81
CA SER A 404 -1.07 11.14 -5.95
C SER A 404 -0.27 10.98 -7.24
N ALA A 405 -0.81 10.25 -8.21
CA ALA A 405 -0.17 10.14 -9.52
C ALA A 405 -0.04 11.50 -10.21
N TYR A 406 1.03 11.68 -10.94
CA TYR A 406 1.20 12.76 -11.90
C TYR A 406 1.33 12.19 -13.30
N THR A 407 0.94 12.98 -14.30
CA THR A 407 1.00 12.57 -15.70
C THR A 407 2.35 12.98 -16.31
N ILE A 408 3.05 12.02 -16.89
CA ILE A 408 4.22 12.23 -17.75
C ILE A 408 3.83 12.05 -19.20
N LYS A 409 4.21 13.01 -20.06
CA LYS A 409 4.05 12.95 -21.52
C LYS A 409 5.42 13.09 -22.17
N LEU A 410 5.82 12.08 -22.90
CA LEU A 410 7.07 12.07 -23.64
C LEU A 410 6.81 12.24 -25.14
N THR A 411 7.60 13.09 -25.79
CA THR A 411 7.64 13.17 -27.26
C THR A 411 8.45 11.98 -27.77
N PRO A 412 7.86 11.07 -28.54
CA PRO A 412 8.61 9.97 -29.13
C PRO A 412 9.63 10.49 -30.15
N ASN A 413 10.66 9.67 -30.43
CA ASN A 413 11.57 9.96 -31.53
C ASN A 413 10.76 10.03 -32.84
N PRO A 414 10.88 11.11 -33.65
CA PRO A 414 10.14 11.27 -34.90
C PRO A 414 10.40 10.16 -35.93
N ASP A 415 11.51 9.44 -35.83
CA ASP A 415 11.86 8.33 -36.72
C ASP A 415 11.13 7.02 -36.36
N MET A 416 10.36 6.99 -35.26
CA MET A 416 9.62 5.78 -34.88
C MET A 416 8.43 5.54 -35.82
N THR A 417 8.34 4.30 -36.30
CA THR A 417 7.18 3.84 -37.10
C THR A 417 5.92 3.75 -36.24
N SER A 418 4.75 3.71 -36.88
CA SER A 418 3.47 3.51 -36.17
C SER A 418 3.45 2.18 -35.37
N GLU A 419 4.08 1.13 -35.88
CA GLU A 419 4.21 -0.15 -35.18
C GLU A 419 5.09 -0.02 -33.92
N GLN A 420 6.24 0.64 -34.03
CA GLN A 420 7.11 0.91 -32.89
C GLN A 420 6.42 1.78 -31.83
N LEU A 421 5.64 2.79 -32.23
CA LEU A 421 4.88 3.62 -31.33
C LEU A 421 3.81 2.81 -30.55
N ALA A 422 3.14 1.86 -31.22
CA ALA A 422 2.17 0.97 -30.58
C ALA A 422 2.82 0.03 -29.52
N LYS A 423 4.10 -0.27 -29.70
CA LYS A 423 4.90 -1.13 -28.82
C LYS A 423 5.74 -0.34 -27.79
N ALA A 424 5.67 0.99 -27.82
CA ALA A 424 6.45 1.84 -26.92
C ALA A 424 6.00 1.73 -25.46
N VAL A 425 6.98 1.68 -24.55
CA VAL A 425 6.79 1.61 -23.09
C VAL A 425 7.69 2.65 -22.44
N ILE A 426 7.12 3.47 -21.55
CA ILE A 426 7.90 4.34 -20.68
C ILE A 426 8.50 3.50 -19.56
N VAL A 427 9.81 3.58 -19.42
CA VAL A 427 10.57 2.91 -18.37
C VAL A 427 11.03 3.94 -17.37
N ARG A 428 10.80 3.68 -16.09
CA ARG A 428 11.35 4.44 -14.97
C ARG A 428 12.46 3.64 -14.30
N GLU A 429 13.66 4.22 -14.23
CA GLU A 429 14.79 3.71 -13.48
C GLU A 429 14.93 4.49 -12.16
N TYR A 430 15.23 3.79 -11.06
CA TYR A 430 15.39 4.38 -9.73
C TYR A 430 16.34 3.55 -8.88
N GLN A 431 16.90 4.16 -7.83
CA GLN A 431 17.69 3.42 -6.86
C GLN A 431 16.85 3.05 -5.63
N LYS A 432 17.04 1.83 -5.18
CA LYS A 432 16.54 1.35 -3.89
C LYS A 432 17.64 0.59 -3.18
N ARG A 433 18.06 1.06 -2.01
CA ARG A 433 19.23 0.51 -1.26
C ARG A 433 20.50 0.47 -2.12
N GLY A 434 20.76 1.54 -2.87
CA GLY A 434 21.92 1.64 -3.77
C GLY A 434 21.86 0.78 -5.03
N ILE A 435 20.82 -0.02 -5.24
CA ILE A 435 20.67 -0.89 -6.41
C ILE A 435 19.71 -0.24 -7.41
N TRP A 436 20.16 -0.11 -8.67
CA TRP A 436 19.31 0.33 -9.76
C TRP A 436 18.23 -0.71 -10.08
N ARG A 437 17.01 -0.23 -10.22
CA ARG A 437 15.82 -1.03 -10.56
C ARG A 437 15.07 -0.35 -11.69
N LYS A 438 14.25 -1.14 -12.39
CA LYS A 438 13.37 -0.66 -13.46
C LYS A 438 11.92 -0.94 -13.11
N SER A 439 11.06 -0.01 -13.49
CA SER A 439 9.61 -0.16 -13.53
C SER A 439 9.17 0.17 -14.96
N TYR A 440 8.27 -0.62 -15.49
CA TYR A 440 7.68 -0.42 -16.81
C TYR A 440 6.30 0.16 -16.60
N GLU A 441 6.12 1.41 -17.03
CA GLU A 441 4.91 2.16 -16.74
C GLU A 441 3.84 1.89 -17.80
N THR A 442 2.58 1.76 -17.38
CA THR A 442 1.45 1.62 -18.32
C THR A 442 1.44 2.81 -19.27
N THR A 443 1.71 2.57 -20.54
CA THR A 443 1.96 3.63 -21.52
C THR A 443 0.91 3.61 -22.62
N GLU A 444 0.25 4.76 -22.82
CA GLU A 444 -0.69 5.02 -23.89
C GLU A 444 -0.09 5.96 -24.94
N LEU A 445 -0.40 5.72 -26.22
CA LEU A 445 -0.14 6.68 -27.30
C LEU A 445 -1.40 7.52 -27.52
N LYS A 446 -1.31 8.82 -27.22
CA LYS A 446 -2.44 9.76 -27.40
C LYS A 446 -1.94 11.10 -27.94
N ASN A 447 -2.55 11.57 -29.02
CA ASN A 447 -2.19 12.84 -29.68
C ASN A 447 -0.68 12.95 -30.02
N GLY A 448 -0.07 11.85 -30.49
CA GLY A 448 1.34 11.79 -30.85
C GLY A 448 2.33 11.83 -29.67
N LYS A 449 1.85 11.69 -28.43
CA LYS A 449 2.67 11.61 -27.22
C LYS A 449 2.50 10.26 -26.55
N LEU A 450 3.57 9.77 -25.92
CA LEU A 450 3.53 8.63 -25.00
C LEU A 450 3.18 9.16 -23.62
N ILE A 451 2.10 8.67 -23.03
CA ILE A 451 1.54 9.17 -21.78
C ILE A 451 1.49 8.06 -20.74
N SER A 452 1.83 8.38 -19.52
CA SER A 452 1.69 7.51 -18.36
C SER A 452 1.37 8.32 -17.10
N ASP A 453 0.59 7.73 -16.18
CA ASP A 453 0.40 8.24 -14.83
C ASP A 453 1.34 7.50 -13.87
N VAL A 454 2.23 8.23 -13.23
CA VAL A 454 3.29 7.69 -12.37
C VAL A 454 3.22 8.26 -10.95
N LYS A 455 3.66 7.48 -9.97
CA LYS A 455 3.56 7.83 -8.54
C LYS A 455 4.91 8.03 -7.84
N ASP A 456 6.01 8.04 -8.59
CA ASP A 456 7.35 8.21 -8.03
C ASP A 456 8.25 8.93 -9.03
N PHE A 457 9.24 9.67 -8.54
CA PHE A 457 10.29 10.26 -9.37
C PHE A 457 11.31 9.22 -9.84
N GLY A 458 12.15 9.57 -10.81
CA GLY A 458 13.19 8.70 -11.34
C GLY A 458 13.74 9.15 -12.67
N VAL A 459 14.39 8.21 -13.35
CA VAL A 459 14.99 8.44 -14.68
C VAL A 459 14.09 7.78 -15.71
N PHE A 460 13.52 8.56 -16.61
CA PHE A 460 12.55 8.10 -17.59
C PHE A 460 13.17 7.99 -18.98
N SER A 461 12.82 6.91 -19.67
CA SER A 461 13.19 6.67 -21.06
C SER A 461 12.08 5.86 -21.76
N VAL A 462 12.20 5.69 -23.07
CA VAL A 462 11.27 4.89 -23.87
C VAL A 462 12.01 3.69 -24.43
N ILE A 463 11.39 2.52 -24.35
CA ILE A 463 11.80 1.31 -25.06
C ILE A 463 10.68 0.83 -25.99
N ILE A 464 11.00 -0.08 -26.89
CA ILE A 464 10.03 -0.77 -27.75
C ILE A 464 9.96 -2.23 -27.29
N ASP A 465 8.78 -2.65 -26.83
CA ASP A 465 8.56 -4.03 -26.39
C ASP A 465 8.02 -4.88 -27.55
N ASN A 466 8.92 -5.55 -28.25
CA ASN A 466 8.64 -6.55 -29.27
C ASN A 466 8.82 -7.98 -28.75
N THR A 467 9.07 -8.16 -27.46
CA THR A 467 9.39 -9.45 -26.86
C THR A 467 8.10 -10.16 -26.48
N LYS A 468 7.91 -11.38 -26.95
CA LYS A 468 6.75 -12.19 -26.53
C LYS A 468 6.93 -12.67 -25.10
N PRO A 469 5.85 -12.83 -24.34
CA PRO A 469 5.89 -13.52 -23.06
C PRO A 469 6.51 -14.91 -23.17
N THR A 470 7.11 -15.37 -22.09
CA THR A 470 7.66 -16.73 -22.00
C THR A 470 6.63 -17.67 -21.37
N ILE A 471 6.50 -18.89 -21.94
CA ILE A 471 5.71 -19.98 -21.39
C ILE A 471 6.66 -21.16 -21.16
N THR A 472 6.91 -21.52 -19.90
CA THR A 472 7.77 -22.64 -19.54
C THR A 472 6.92 -23.76 -18.94
N PRO A 473 6.74 -24.90 -19.63
CA PRO A 473 6.03 -26.05 -19.08
C PRO A 473 6.85 -26.67 -17.94
N LEU A 474 6.19 -26.99 -16.82
CA LEU A 474 6.85 -27.57 -15.63
C LEU A 474 6.69 -29.09 -15.57
N ASN A 475 5.56 -29.63 -16.03
CA ASN A 475 5.26 -31.06 -15.94
C ASN A 475 4.44 -31.61 -17.15
N ILE A 476 4.39 -30.87 -18.25
CA ILE A 476 3.76 -31.31 -19.49
C ILE A 476 4.76 -31.20 -20.66
N LYS A 477 4.78 -32.24 -21.47
CA LYS A 477 5.42 -32.33 -22.78
C LYS A 477 4.54 -33.20 -23.69
N THR A 478 4.87 -33.27 -24.96
CA THR A 478 4.18 -34.17 -25.93
C THR A 478 4.01 -35.58 -25.35
N ASN A 479 2.78 -36.08 -25.36
CA ASN A 479 2.38 -37.39 -24.86
C ASN A 479 2.56 -37.60 -23.34
N SER A 480 2.57 -36.53 -22.53
CA SER A 480 2.51 -36.65 -21.07
C SER A 480 1.23 -37.36 -20.63
N GLN A 481 1.32 -38.16 -19.56
CA GLN A 481 0.17 -38.85 -18.99
C GLN A 481 -0.14 -38.26 -17.59
N PHE A 482 -1.43 -38.06 -17.34
CA PHE A 482 -1.94 -37.54 -16.07
C PHE A 482 -2.98 -38.52 -15.50
N SER A 483 -2.69 -39.08 -14.33
CA SER A 483 -3.64 -39.90 -13.58
C SER A 483 -4.57 -39.06 -12.72
N LYS A 484 -5.66 -39.66 -12.21
CA LYS A 484 -6.56 -38.99 -11.26
C LYS A 484 -5.81 -38.44 -10.02
N ALA A 485 -4.78 -39.15 -9.55
CA ALA A 485 -3.95 -38.72 -8.41
C ALA A 485 -3.00 -37.57 -8.77
N ASN A 486 -2.61 -37.40 -10.04
CA ASN A 486 -1.69 -36.38 -10.54
C ASN A 486 -2.30 -35.65 -11.74
N ALA A 487 -3.47 -35.06 -11.53
CA ALA A 487 -4.28 -34.41 -12.56
C ALA A 487 -4.05 -32.89 -12.66
N ILE A 488 -2.82 -32.42 -12.45
CA ILE A 488 -2.52 -30.98 -12.45
C ILE A 488 -1.43 -30.66 -13.45
N ILE A 489 -1.74 -29.79 -14.42
CA ILE A 489 -0.77 -29.23 -15.37
C ILE A 489 -0.27 -27.90 -14.82
N ARG A 490 1.05 -27.63 -14.94
CA ARG A 490 1.69 -26.42 -14.45
C ARG A 490 2.61 -25.81 -15.48
N PHE A 491 2.58 -24.45 -15.50
CA PHE A 491 3.49 -23.63 -16.28
C PHE A 491 4.07 -22.52 -15.41
N THR A 492 5.22 -21.99 -15.79
CA THR A 492 5.64 -20.64 -15.43
C THR A 492 5.40 -19.74 -16.63
N ILE A 493 4.73 -18.61 -16.41
CA ILE A 493 4.53 -17.58 -17.43
C ILE A 493 5.16 -16.28 -16.95
N ASN A 494 5.86 -15.58 -17.83
CA ASN A 494 6.53 -14.32 -17.49
C ASN A 494 6.63 -13.41 -18.70
N ASP A 495 6.51 -12.13 -18.47
CA ASP A 495 6.96 -11.06 -19.34
C ASP A 495 7.86 -10.10 -18.54
N GLU A 496 8.99 -9.68 -19.11
CA GLU A 496 10.00 -8.88 -18.40
C GLU A 496 9.87 -7.38 -18.65
N GLN A 497 9.05 -6.96 -19.61
CA GLN A 497 8.96 -5.56 -20.03
C GLN A 497 7.58 -4.98 -19.73
N SER A 498 6.59 -5.20 -20.58
CA SER A 498 5.27 -4.58 -20.39
C SER A 498 4.37 -5.32 -19.38
N GLY A 499 4.69 -6.59 -19.07
CA GLY A 499 3.92 -7.42 -18.16
C GLY A 499 2.82 -8.24 -18.85
N ILE A 500 2.30 -9.25 -18.14
CA ILE A 500 1.22 -10.12 -18.65
C ILE A 500 -0.12 -9.38 -18.61
N LYS A 501 -0.75 -9.20 -19.76
CA LYS A 501 -2.08 -8.65 -19.94
C LYS A 501 -3.18 -9.69 -19.75
N ASP A 502 -3.03 -10.84 -20.43
CA ASP A 502 -4.04 -11.89 -20.45
C ASP A 502 -3.40 -13.25 -20.74
N TYR A 503 -4.09 -14.31 -20.32
CA TYR A 503 -3.75 -15.67 -20.66
C TYR A 503 -5.03 -16.51 -20.78
N LYS A 504 -5.05 -17.43 -21.75
CA LYS A 504 -6.18 -18.32 -21.98
C LYS A 504 -5.70 -19.74 -22.27
N ALA A 505 -6.29 -20.70 -21.56
CA ALA A 505 -6.02 -22.11 -21.75
C ALA A 505 -7.23 -22.81 -22.35
N TYR A 506 -6.97 -23.72 -23.29
CA TYR A 506 -8.00 -24.53 -23.96
C TYR A 506 -7.59 -26.01 -23.94
N ILE A 507 -8.56 -26.88 -23.71
CA ILE A 507 -8.39 -28.31 -23.91
C ILE A 507 -9.44 -28.74 -24.92
N ASP A 508 -9.01 -29.35 -26.02
CA ASP A 508 -9.84 -29.75 -27.16
C ASP A 508 -10.70 -28.58 -27.70
N GLY A 509 -10.11 -27.40 -27.76
CA GLY A 509 -10.75 -26.16 -28.21
C GLY A 509 -11.74 -25.52 -27.23
N LYS A 510 -11.95 -26.12 -26.05
CA LYS A 510 -12.83 -25.57 -25.01
C LYS A 510 -11.98 -24.83 -23.94
N TRP A 511 -12.41 -23.64 -23.56
CA TRP A 511 -11.76 -22.89 -22.48
C TRP A 511 -11.80 -23.68 -21.16
N VAL A 512 -10.68 -23.68 -20.45
CA VAL A 512 -10.53 -24.26 -19.11
C VAL A 512 -9.94 -23.27 -18.15
N LEU A 513 -10.33 -23.34 -16.87
CA LEU A 513 -9.85 -22.44 -15.85
C LEU A 513 -8.37 -22.74 -15.54
N ALA A 514 -7.52 -21.74 -15.77
CA ALA A 514 -6.13 -21.73 -15.39
C ALA A 514 -5.93 -20.73 -14.23
N GLU A 515 -5.62 -21.22 -13.04
CA GLU A 515 -5.40 -20.41 -11.83
C GLU A 515 -3.97 -19.84 -11.87
N TYR A 516 -3.80 -18.54 -11.69
CA TYR A 516 -2.50 -17.88 -11.74
C TYR A 516 -2.06 -17.36 -10.36
N ASP A 517 -0.89 -17.81 -9.92
CA ASP A 517 -0.18 -17.26 -8.75
C ASP A 517 0.98 -16.39 -9.22
N GLN A 518 0.78 -15.08 -9.14
CA GLN A 518 1.76 -14.09 -9.62
C GLN A 518 3.05 -14.08 -8.78
N LYS A 519 3.00 -14.42 -7.49
CA LYS A 519 4.18 -14.44 -6.59
C LYS A 519 5.27 -15.36 -7.12
N ILE A 520 4.86 -16.51 -7.63
CA ILE A 520 5.74 -17.55 -8.18
C ILE A 520 5.60 -17.70 -9.70
N LYS A 521 4.89 -16.76 -10.33
CA LYS A 521 4.63 -16.71 -11.78
C LYS A 521 4.05 -18.03 -12.32
N ARG A 522 3.27 -18.75 -11.50
CA ARG A 522 2.77 -20.11 -11.80
C ARG A 522 1.33 -20.10 -12.27
N LEU A 523 1.10 -20.75 -13.39
CA LEU A 523 -0.22 -21.05 -13.91
C LEU A 523 -0.52 -22.54 -13.71
N THR A 524 -1.72 -22.86 -13.21
CA THR A 524 -2.12 -24.20 -12.81
C THR A 524 -3.49 -24.55 -13.42
N ILE A 525 -3.59 -25.69 -14.08
CA ILE A 525 -4.84 -26.26 -14.62
C ILE A 525 -5.10 -27.58 -13.91
N ASN A 526 -6.24 -27.71 -13.23
CA ASN A 526 -6.63 -28.93 -12.52
C ASN A 526 -7.62 -29.73 -13.35
N LEU A 527 -7.14 -30.78 -14.02
CA LEU A 527 -7.93 -31.61 -14.94
C LEU A 527 -9.15 -32.31 -14.29
N ASN A 528 -9.10 -32.54 -12.98
CA ASN A 528 -10.25 -33.11 -12.26
C ASN A 528 -11.31 -32.05 -12.00
N LYS A 529 -10.91 -30.84 -11.54
CA LYS A 529 -11.83 -29.70 -11.39
C LYS A 529 -12.44 -29.30 -12.73
N GLU A 530 -11.68 -29.43 -13.83
CA GLU A 530 -12.12 -29.15 -15.20
C GLU A 530 -12.95 -30.29 -15.80
N GLN A 531 -13.15 -31.41 -15.09
CA GLN A 531 -13.92 -32.59 -15.51
C GLN A 531 -13.45 -33.18 -16.86
N ILE A 532 -12.16 -33.07 -17.16
CA ILE A 532 -11.57 -33.64 -18.37
C ILE A 532 -11.74 -35.17 -18.34
N SER A 533 -12.25 -35.76 -19.41
CA SER A 533 -12.46 -37.19 -19.51
C SER A 533 -11.16 -38.01 -19.55
N VAL A 534 -11.25 -39.31 -19.36
CA VAL A 534 -10.13 -40.22 -19.68
C VAL A 534 -10.00 -40.31 -21.20
N GLY A 535 -8.76 -40.20 -21.71
CA GLY A 535 -8.51 -40.22 -23.16
C GLY A 535 -7.35 -39.33 -23.58
N ASP A 536 -7.18 -39.20 -24.89
CA ASP A 536 -6.19 -38.30 -25.50
C ASP A 536 -6.81 -36.92 -25.68
N HIS A 537 -6.02 -35.90 -25.39
CA HIS A 537 -6.44 -34.48 -25.38
C HIS A 537 -5.37 -33.58 -25.98
N GLN A 538 -5.79 -32.43 -26.50
CA GLN A 538 -4.92 -31.35 -26.98
C GLN A 538 -5.03 -30.13 -26.10
N LEU A 539 -3.92 -29.74 -25.47
CA LEU A 539 -3.83 -28.48 -24.71
C LEU A 539 -3.29 -27.37 -25.62
N GLU A 540 -3.87 -26.18 -25.49
CA GLU A 540 -3.34 -24.92 -26.01
C GLU A 540 -3.35 -23.85 -24.90
N LEU A 541 -2.24 -23.14 -24.73
CA LEU A 541 -2.10 -22.02 -23.80
C LEU A 541 -1.57 -20.81 -24.55
N ASN A 542 -2.36 -19.74 -24.58
CA ASN A 542 -1.99 -18.45 -25.14
C ASN A 542 -1.71 -17.45 -24.01
N VAL A 543 -0.59 -16.72 -24.08
CA VAL A 543 -0.21 -15.67 -23.12
C VAL A 543 0.11 -14.41 -23.91
N THR A 544 -0.52 -13.30 -23.54
CA THR A 544 -0.38 -12.00 -24.22
C THR A 544 0.09 -10.95 -23.23
N ASP A 545 1.05 -10.11 -23.61
CA ASP A 545 1.54 -8.97 -22.83
C ASP A 545 0.71 -7.69 -23.06
N GLU A 546 1.02 -6.62 -22.33
CA GLU A 546 0.34 -5.33 -22.43
C GLU A 546 0.56 -4.62 -23.80
N LYS A 547 1.54 -5.07 -24.59
CA LYS A 547 1.82 -4.57 -25.93
C LYS A 547 1.33 -5.52 -27.05
N ASN A 548 0.48 -6.48 -26.69
CA ASN A 548 -0.15 -7.46 -27.58
C ASN A 548 0.86 -8.37 -28.33
N ASN A 549 2.04 -8.64 -27.72
CA ASN A 549 2.86 -9.75 -28.18
C ASN A 549 2.31 -11.04 -27.57
N THR A 550 2.07 -12.07 -28.39
CA THR A 550 1.45 -13.33 -27.94
C THR A 550 2.41 -14.50 -28.13
N ALA A 551 2.56 -15.30 -27.08
CA ALA A 551 3.19 -16.60 -27.11
C ALA A 551 2.12 -17.69 -27.00
N THR A 552 2.32 -18.82 -27.70
CA THR A 552 1.44 -19.99 -27.67
C THR A 552 2.25 -21.24 -27.35
N TYR A 553 1.76 -22.04 -26.41
CA TYR A 553 2.24 -23.40 -26.15
C TYR A 553 1.15 -24.39 -26.48
N SER A 554 1.49 -25.47 -27.19
CA SER A 554 0.55 -26.52 -27.56
C SER A 554 1.18 -27.91 -27.38
N ALA A 555 0.45 -28.83 -26.77
CA ALA A 555 0.91 -30.21 -26.60
C ALA A 555 -0.24 -31.19 -26.47
N PRO A 556 -0.17 -32.37 -27.14
CA PRO A 556 -1.03 -33.49 -26.86
C PRO A 556 -0.65 -34.15 -25.52
N PHE A 557 -1.66 -34.60 -24.77
CA PHE A 557 -1.48 -35.32 -23.53
C PHE A 557 -2.58 -36.36 -23.36
N LYS A 558 -2.38 -37.31 -22.45
CA LYS A 558 -3.37 -38.34 -22.13
C LYS A 558 -3.79 -38.24 -20.66
N LYS A 559 -5.10 -38.19 -20.41
CA LYS A 559 -5.62 -38.42 -19.06
C LYS A 559 -5.94 -39.91 -18.91
N ILE A 560 -5.33 -40.53 -17.91
CA ILE A 560 -5.53 -41.93 -17.55
C ILE A 560 -6.38 -42.05 -16.28
N SER A 561 -6.96 -43.19 -16.01
CA SER A 561 -7.83 -43.48 -14.88
C SER A 561 -7.16 -43.23 -13.51
#